data_4bc34ac3efd1ad0f90ace395972fa05d
#
_entry.id   4bc34ac3efd1ad0f90ace395972fa05d
#
_cell.length_a   1.000
_cell.length_b   1.000
_cell.length_c   1.000
_cell.angle_alpha   90.00
_cell.angle_beta   90.00
_cell.angle_gamma   90.00
#
_symmetry.space_group_name_H-M   'P 1'
#
loop_
_entity.id
_entity.type
_entity.pdbx_description
1 polymer ?
#
loop_
_entity_poly.entity_id
_entity_poly.type
_entity_poly.pdbx_seq_one_letter_code
_entity_poly.pdbx_strand_id
1 'polypeptide(L)'
;MVRAVFPPWRPLMSDDPIRPVPQPGILDIAPYLPGKSGAPGSNAVKLSANESPLGASPKAMEAFRAAADHLEIYPEGSSRILRTALAEVHGIDPERIVCGNGSDDLLHLLAQTYLGEGDEAVMNRYGFSVYPIITKATGASIVMVEETEYTADVDLLLAAVTDRTKVIWLANPNNPTGTYLSDAEVRRLHAGLRPDILLVIDSAYAEYVTAADYSVGLDLVHETQNVVMVRTFSKMGLAAARIGWMVGPAHVVDAINRIRGPFNVNLPAQLAGAAATRDVEFTARLRDHNARWRDWLTTELQSNYMRVIPSQANFIMVLFADAASAAMAFETLRERGLIVREIGPSYGIANGLRISIGSDAAMIGVAGILKALSKIS
;
A
#
# COMPACT_ATOMS: atom_id res chain seq x y z
N MET A 1 6.34 -30.10 -10.93
CA MET A 1 6.68 -29.56 -9.60
C MET A 1 7.98 -28.79 -9.75
N VAL A 2 7.94 -27.48 -9.91
CA VAL A 2 9.16 -26.65 -9.91
C VAL A 2 9.13 -25.87 -8.60
N ARG A 3 9.95 -26.27 -7.64
CA ARG A 3 10.23 -25.47 -6.46
C ARG A 3 11.12 -24.30 -6.90
N ALA A 4 10.61 -23.10 -6.89
CA ALA A 4 11.42 -21.92 -6.90
C ALA A 4 12.16 -21.83 -5.56
N VAL A 5 13.33 -22.42 -5.48
CA VAL A 5 14.25 -22.25 -4.37
C VAL A 5 15.08 -21.02 -4.72
N PHE A 6 14.71 -19.86 -4.17
CA PHE A 6 15.63 -18.73 -4.15
C PHE A 6 16.79 -19.12 -3.25
N PRO A 7 18.05 -19.04 -3.72
CA PRO A 7 19.19 -19.35 -2.88
C PRO A 7 19.26 -18.37 -1.70
N PRO A 8 19.74 -18.81 -0.53
CA PRO A 8 19.95 -17.91 0.59
C PRO A 8 20.95 -16.83 0.18
N TRP A 9 20.60 -15.60 0.43
CA TRP A 9 21.42 -14.43 0.20
C TRP A 9 22.79 -14.60 0.88
N ARG A 10 23.87 -14.52 0.14
CA ARG A 10 25.24 -14.47 0.68
C ARG A 10 25.80 -13.06 0.48
N PRO A 11 26.36 -12.43 1.50
CA PRO A 11 27.15 -11.22 1.29
C PRO A 11 28.33 -11.53 0.39
N LEU A 12 28.60 -10.66 -0.57
CA LEU A 12 29.71 -10.79 -1.50
C LEU A 12 31.03 -10.63 -0.76
N MET A 13 31.93 -11.65 -0.85
CA MET A 13 33.27 -11.59 -0.30
C MET A 13 34.18 -10.78 -1.21
N SER A 14 35.16 -10.08 -0.65
CA SER A 14 36.04 -9.14 -1.33
C SER A 14 37.01 -9.77 -2.38
N ASP A 15 36.95 -11.07 -2.60
CA ASP A 15 37.82 -11.81 -3.56
C ASP A 15 37.06 -12.25 -4.83
N ASP A 16 35.89 -11.65 -5.12
CA ASP A 16 35.12 -11.96 -6.32
C ASP A 16 35.83 -11.45 -7.60
N PRO A 17 35.77 -12.23 -8.72
CA PRO A 17 36.32 -11.81 -9.99
C PRO A 17 35.75 -10.49 -10.47
N ILE A 18 36.48 -9.73 -11.27
CA ILE A 18 36.05 -8.48 -11.90
C ILE A 18 34.69 -8.72 -12.60
N ARG A 19 33.64 -8.12 -12.11
CA ARG A 19 32.28 -8.28 -12.59
C ARG A 19 31.51 -6.94 -12.48
N PRO A 20 30.38 -6.78 -13.20
CA PRO A 20 29.52 -5.60 -13.03
C PRO A 20 29.09 -5.43 -11.57
N VAL A 21 29.26 -4.23 -11.03
CA VAL A 21 28.89 -3.88 -9.65
C VAL A 21 27.60 -3.04 -9.72
N PRO A 22 26.56 -3.38 -8.94
CA PRO A 22 25.37 -2.55 -8.82
C PRO A 22 25.69 -1.14 -8.34
N GLN A 23 24.80 -0.19 -8.61
CA GLN A 23 24.95 1.16 -8.09
C GLN A 23 24.97 1.15 -6.54
N PRO A 24 25.59 2.19 -5.92
CA PRO A 24 25.61 2.35 -4.46
C PRO A 24 24.20 2.28 -3.86
N GLY A 25 24.07 1.64 -2.70
CA GLY A 25 22.79 1.48 -2.01
C GLY A 25 21.95 0.26 -2.42
N ILE A 26 22.14 -0.29 -3.64
CA ILE A 26 21.35 -1.43 -4.11
C ILE A 26 21.55 -2.68 -3.23
N LEU A 27 22.79 -2.96 -2.86
CA LEU A 27 23.13 -4.14 -2.05
C LEU A 27 22.75 -3.97 -0.56
N ASP A 28 22.44 -2.77 -0.13
CA ASP A 28 21.95 -2.47 1.21
C ASP A 28 20.43 -2.62 1.34
N ILE A 29 19.74 -2.93 0.22
CA ILE A 29 18.31 -3.15 0.18
C ILE A 29 18.00 -4.59 0.56
N ALA A 30 17.27 -4.79 1.67
CA ALA A 30 16.64 -6.08 1.95
C ALA A 30 15.49 -6.31 0.97
N PRO A 31 15.42 -7.46 0.27
CA PRO A 31 14.31 -7.76 -0.62
C PRO A 31 12.95 -7.69 0.09
N TYR A 32 11.94 -7.21 -0.61
CA TYR A 32 10.58 -7.18 -0.07
C TYR A 32 10.09 -8.59 0.26
N LEU A 33 9.61 -8.78 1.48
CA LEU A 33 9.05 -10.06 1.93
C LEU A 33 7.52 -10.00 1.81
N PRO A 34 6.90 -10.72 0.87
CA PRO A 34 5.46 -10.79 0.75
C PRO A 34 4.82 -11.47 1.96
N GLY A 35 3.52 -11.21 2.19
CA GLY A 35 2.73 -11.94 3.20
C GLY A 35 2.70 -13.44 2.91
N LYS A 36 2.80 -14.25 3.96
CA LYS A 36 2.69 -15.71 3.85
C LYS A 36 1.32 -16.08 3.23
N SER A 37 1.29 -17.17 2.49
CA SER A 37 0.08 -17.77 1.94
C SER A 37 -0.04 -19.21 2.46
N GLY A 38 -1.22 -19.77 2.45
CA GLY A 38 -1.42 -21.20 2.71
C GLY A 38 -0.71 -22.07 1.65
N ALA A 39 -0.52 -23.35 1.95
CA ALA A 39 0.00 -24.30 0.96
C ALA A 39 -0.93 -24.36 -0.27
N PRO A 40 -0.39 -24.55 -1.49
CA PRO A 40 -1.22 -24.73 -2.68
C PRO A 40 -2.26 -25.83 -2.49
N GLY A 41 -3.52 -25.53 -2.77
CA GLY A 41 -4.64 -26.47 -2.61
C GLY A 41 -5.19 -26.61 -1.19
N SER A 42 -4.65 -25.88 -0.20
CA SER A 42 -5.23 -25.83 1.14
C SER A 42 -6.47 -24.92 1.17
N ASN A 43 -7.37 -25.18 2.13
CA ASN A 43 -8.54 -24.33 2.42
C ASN A 43 -8.16 -23.12 3.31
N ALA A 44 -6.87 -22.77 3.39
CA ALA A 44 -6.42 -21.67 4.23
C ALA A 44 -6.92 -20.31 3.70
N VAL A 45 -7.45 -19.49 4.59
CA VAL A 45 -7.91 -18.13 4.29
C VAL A 45 -6.74 -17.16 4.46
N LYS A 46 -6.37 -16.48 3.39
CA LYS A 46 -5.27 -15.51 3.39
C LYS A 46 -5.76 -14.15 3.89
N LEU A 47 -5.32 -13.77 5.08
CA LEU A 47 -5.60 -12.48 5.74
C LEU A 47 -4.33 -11.63 5.90
N SER A 48 -3.31 -11.88 5.07
CA SER A 48 -1.96 -11.31 5.20
C SER A 48 -1.62 -10.19 4.19
N ALA A 49 -2.45 -9.99 3.16
CA ALA A 49 -2.12 -9.13 2.03
C ALA A 49 -3.16 -8.03 1.72
N ASN A 50 -4.15 -7.84 2.59
CA ASN A 50 -5.17 -6.80 2.45
C ASN A 50 -5.94 -6.92 1.12
N GLU A 51 -6.22 -8.17 0.71
CA GLU A 51 -7.03 -8.47 -0.46
C GLU A 51 -8.53 -8.30 -0.13
N SER A 52 -9.35 -8.08 -1.16
CA SER A 52 -10.80 -7.93 -0.99
C SER A 52 -11.46 -9.27 -0.66
N PRO A 53 -12.24 -9.39 0.43
CA PRO A 53 -12.97 -10.61 0.75
C PRO A 53 -14.18 -10.86 -0.16
N LEU A 54 -14.67 -9.84 -0.85
CA LEU A 54 -15.78 -9.93 -1.81
C LEU A 54 -15.31 -10.27 -3.24
N GLY A 55 -13.99 -10.46 -3.43
CA GLY A 55 -13.41 -10.65 -4.75
C GLY A 55 -13.40 -9.36 -5.58
N ALA A 56 -13.43 -9.51 -6.90
CA ALA A 56 -13.50 -8.41 -7.86
C ALA A 56 -14.95 -8.09 -8.25
N SER A 57 -15.20 -6.85 -8.70
CA SER A 57 -16.48 -6.48 -9.31
C SER A 57 -16.82 -7.45 -10.46
N PRO A 58 -18.08 -7.97 -10.53
CA PRO A 58 -18.52 -8.78 -11.66
C PRO A 58 -18.34 -8.08 -13.01
N LYS A 59 -18.60 -6.77 -13.09
CA LYS A 59 -18.40 -5.97 -14.30
C LYS A 59 -16.92 -5.90 -14.70
N ALA A 60 -16.01 -5.79 -13.72
CA ALA A 60 -14.57 -5.82 -13.97
C ALA A 60 -14.11 -7.19 -14.48
N MET A 61 -14.64 -8.28 -13.91
CA MET A 61 -14.32 -9.64 -14.34
C MET A 61 -14.82 -9.93 -15.76
N GLU A 62 -16.00 -9.43 -16.12
CA GLU A 62 -16.53 -9.51 -17.49
C GLU A 62 -15.65 -8.78 -18.48
N ALA A 63 -15.29 -7.53 -18.19
CA ALA A 63 -14.40 -6.71 -19.02
C ALA A 63 -13.00 -7.35 -19.16
N PHE A 64 -12.47 -7.94 -18.10
CA PHE A 64 -11.19 -8.65 -18.13
C PHE A 64 -11.25 -9.87 -19.08
N ARG A 65 -12.32 -10.66 -19.00
CA ARG A 65 -12.50 -11.84 -19.88
C ARG A 65 -12.66 -11.46 -21.35
N ALA A 66 -13.40 -10.40 -21.64
CA ALA A 66 -13.59 -9.89 -23.00
C ALA A 66 -12.27 -9.43 -23.64
N ALA A 67 -11.29 -9.03 -22.85
CA ALA A 67 -9.97 -8.65 -23.36
C ALA A 67 -9.13 -9.85 -23.85
N ALA A 68 -9.48 -11.08 -23.48
CA ALA A 68 -8.71 -12.28 -23.86
C ALA A 68 -8.67 -12.51 -25.38
N ASP A 69 -9.68 -12.03 -26.12
CA ASP A 69 -9.76 -12.14 -27.58
C ASP A 69 -8.85 -11.14 -28.32
N HIS A 70 -8.08 -10.33 -27.59
CA HIS A 70 -7.25 -9.25 -28.13
C HIS A 70 -5.83 -9.24 -27.56
N LEU A 71 -5.33 -10.38 -27.07
CA LEU A 71 -4.01 -10.48 -26.42
C LEU A 71 -2.84 -10.27 -27.39
N GLU A 72 -3.05 -10.42 -28.68
CA GLU A 72 -2.04 -10.22 -29.73
C GLU A 72 -1.77 -8.75 -30.06
N ILE A 73 -2.59 -7.82 -29.53
CA ILE A 73 -2.50 -6.39 -29.83
C ILE A 73 -1.96 -5.63 -28.62
N TYR A 74 -0.99 -4.73 -28.86
CA TYR A 74 -0.54 -3.82 -27.81
C TYR A 74 -1.71 -2.97 -27.28
N PRO A 75 -1.77 -2.73 -25.95
CA PRO A 75 -2.75 -1.81 -25.39
C PRO A 75 -2.50 -0.38 -25.87
N GLU A 76 -3.48 0.48 -25.72
CA GLU A 76 -3.30 1.91 -25.94
C GLU A 76 -2.35 2.48 -24.86
N GLY A 77 -1.25 3.12 -25.29
CA GLY A 77 -0.09 3.44 -24.44
C GLY A 77 -0.33 4.48 -23.37
N SER A 78 -1.39 5.31 -23.50
CA SER A 78 -1.74 6.31 -22.48
C SER A 78 -2.75 5.79 -21.45
N SER A 79 -3.23 4.55 -21.58
CA SER A 79 -4.33 3.99 -20.78
C SER A 79 -5.61 4.84 -20.85
N ARG A 80 -5.93 5.38 -22.03
CA ARG A 80 -7.02 6.34 -22.23
C ARG A 80 -8.37 5.85 -21.69
N ILE A 81 -8.73 4.58 -21.91
CA ILE A 81 -10.00 4.00 -21.41
C ILE A 81 -10.09 4.10 -19.90
N LEU A 82 -9.03 3.74 -19.20
CA LEU A 82 -8.97 3.81 -17.74
C LEU A 82 -8.93 5.26 -17.24
N ARG A 83 -8.10 6.11 -17.84
CA ARG A 83 -8.01 7.54 -17.49
C ARG A 83 -9.36 8.24 -17.67
N THR A 84 -10.09 7.96 -18.74
CA THR A 84 -11.45 8.50 -18.98
C THR A 84 -12.41 8.07 -17.87
N ALA A 85 -12.44 6.79 -17.49
CA ALA A 85 -13.31 6.31 -16.44
C ALA A 85 -12.99 6.96 -15.06
N LEU A 86 -11.70 7.10 -14.74
CA LEU A 86 -11.25 7.79 -13.53
C LEU A 86 -11.65 9.26 -13.54
N ALA A 87 -11.47 9.95 -14.68
CA ALA A 87 -11.85 11.34 -14.86
C ALA A 87 -13.35 11.56 -14.64
N GLU A 88 -14.18 10.71 -15.25
CA GLU A 88 -15.64 10.78 -15.14
C GLU A 88 -16.14 10.58 -13.70
N VAL A 89 -15.60 9.58 -12.99
CA VAL A 89 -16.09 9.23 -11.64
C VAL A 89 -15.55 10.16 -10.56
N HIS A 90 -14.32 10.65 -10.71
CA HIS A 90 -13.66 11.45 -9.69
C HIS A 90 -13.63 12.96 -10.00
N GLY A 91 -14.16 13.41 -11.14
CA GLY A 91 -14.15 14.82 -11.52
C GLY A 91 -12.75 15.37 -11.80
N ILE A 92 -11.84 14.56 -12.38
CA ILE A 92 -10.43 14.90 -12.59
C ILE A 92 -10.18 15.16 -14.08
N ASP A 93 -9.31 16.11 -14.39
CA ASP A 93 -8.79 16.24 -15.76
C ASP A 93 -7.99 14.97 -16.13
N PRO A 94 -8.39 14.21 -17.17
CA PRO A 94 -7.70 13.01 -17.58
C PRO A 94 -6.22 13.24 -17.93
N GLU A 95 -5.83 14.44 -18.35
CA GLU A 95 -4.44 14.78 -18.66
C GLU A 95 -3.55 14.92 -17.41
N ARG A 96 -4.17 14.97 -16.24
CA ARG A 96 -3.47 14.96 -14.94
C ARG A 96 -3.32 13.55 -14.35
N ILE A 97 -3.80 12.51 -15.04
CA ILE A 97 -3.78 11.11 -14.59
C ILE A 97 -2.68 10.33 -15.30
N VAL A 98 -1.88 9.59 -14.53
CA VAL A 98 -0.96 8.56 -15.05
C VAL A 98 -1.35 7.21 -14.46
N CYS A 99 -1.45 6.19 -15.32
CA CYS A 99 -1.69 4.82 -14.90
C CYS A 99 -0.39 4.01 -14.88
N GLY A 100 -0.26 3.11 -13.88
CA GLY A 100 0.91 2.28 -13.67
C GLY A 100 0.57 0.80 -13.48
N ASN A 101 1.57 -0.05 -13.60
CA ASN A 101 1.47 -1.50 -13.32
C ASN A 101 1.42 -1.77 -11.80
N GLY A 102 0.35 -1.29 -11.16
CA GLY A 102 0.20 -1.13 -9.72
C GLY A 102 0.68 0.26 -9.26
N SER A 103 0.30 0.64 -8.04
CA SER A 103 0.85 1.85 -7.41
C SER A 103 2.37 1.76 -7.20
N ASP A 104 2.90 0.54 -7.00
CA ASP A 104 4.34 0.32 -6.83
C ASP A 104 5.15 0.84 -8.03
N ASP A 105 4.67 0.63 -9.27
CA ASP A 105 5.28 1.16 -10.50
C ASP A 105 5.37 2.70 -10.45
N LEU A 106 4.28 3.36 -10.08
CA LEU A 106 4.22 4.82 -9.97
C LEU A 106 5.13 5.37 -8.86
N LEU A 107 5.18 4.70 -7.71
CA LEU A 107 6.07 5.07 -6.61
C LEU A 107 7.55 4.94 -7.02
N HIS A 108 7.92 3.87 -7.75
CA HIS A 108 9.27 3.73 -8.32
C HIS A 108 9.59 4.85 -9.31
N LEU A 109 8.66 5.17 -10.21
CA LEU A 109 8.83 6.24 -11.19
C LEU A 109 8.99 7.62 -10.51
N LEU A 110 8.20 7.89 -9.47
CA LEU A 110 8.35 9.11 -8.67
C LEU A 110 9.73 9.17 -7.97
N ALA A 111 10.17 8.07 -7.36
CA ALA A 111 11.50 8.01 -6.75
C ALA A 111 12.61 8.26 -7.78
N GLN A 112 12.57 7.58 -8.94
CA GLN A 112 13.54 7.74 -10.01
C GLN A 112 13.56 9.15 -10.61
N THR A 113 12.42 9.86 -10.58
CA THR A 113 12.30 11.20 -11.14
C THR A 113 12.84 12.28 -10.20
N TYR A 114 12.64 12.11 -8.89
CA TYR A 114 12.82 13.19 -7.90
C TYR A 114 13.91 12.91 -6.87
N LEU A 115 14.54 11.74 -6.87
CA LEU A 115 15.58 11.36 -5.92
C LEU A 115 16.86 10.89 -6.63
N GLY A 116 18.00 11.28 -6.08
CA GLY A 116 19.33 10.87 -6.54
C GLY A 116 20.33 10.80 -5.39
N GLU A 117 21.59 10.55 -5.72
CA GLU A 117 22.68 10.54 -4.74
C GLU A 117 22.79 11.88 -4.01
N GLY A 118 22.82 11.84 -2.68
CA GLY A 118 22.87 13.02 -1.82
C GLY A 118 21.52 13.58 -1.41
N ASP A 119 20.42 13.20 -2.06
CA ASP A 119 19.07 13.58 -1.69
C ASP A 119 18.54 12.79 -0.49
N GLU A 120 17.50 13.31 0.12
CA GLU A 120 16.77 12.68 1.22
C GLU A 120 15.27 12.56 0.90
N ALA A 121 14.68 11.41 1.28
CA ALA A 121 13.23 11.29 1.41
C ALA A 121 12.86 11.06 2.88
N VAL A 122 11.79 11.72 3.33
CA VAL A 122 11.28 11.59 4.69
C VAL A 122 10.02 10.73 4.69
N MET A 123 9.87 9.88 5.69
CA MET A 123 8.67 9.07 5.94
C MET A 123 8.47 8.83 7.42
N ASN A 124 7.26 8.50 7.83
CA ASN A 124 7.02 7.98 9.18
C ASN A 124 7.62 6.57 9.33
N ARG A 125 8.08 6.22 10.55
CA ARG A 125 8.84 5.00 10.85
C ARG A 125 8.14 3.73 10.39
N TYR A 126 6.86 3.61 10.66
CA TYR A 126 6.05 2.46 10.25
C TYR A 126 5.33 2.69 8.92
N GLY A 127 5.84 3.56 8.05
CA GLY A 127 5.32 3.75 6.70
C GLY A 127 5.52 2.51 5.82
N PHE A 128 4.89 2.51 4.65
CA PHE A 128 4.91 1.36 3.75
C PHE A 128 6.34 0.94 3.39
N SER A 129 6.66 -0.33 3.61
CA SER A 129 8.02 -0.89 3.50
C SER A 129 8.68 -0.81 2.11
N VAL A 130 7.93 -0.40 1.09
CA VAL A 130 8.46 -0.14 -0.26
C VAL A 130 9.20 1.21 -0.33
N TYR A 131 8.83 2.21 0.47
CA TYR A 131 9.46 3.53 0.39
C TYR A 131 10.97 3.51 0.65
N PRO A 132 11.49 2.82 1.70
CA PRO A 132 12.93 2.70 1.88
C PRO A 132 13.62 1.98 0.71
N ILE A 133 12.96 0.99 0.11
CA ILE A 133 13.50 0.22 -1.02
C ILE A 133 13.68 1.14 -2.22
N ILE A 134 12.62 1.84 -2.64
CA ILE A 134 12.65 2.69 -3.83
C ILE A 134 13.55 3.92 -3.65
N THR A 135 13.60 4.49 -2.43
CA THR A 135 14.49 5.60 -2.11
C THR A 135 15.95 5.17 -2.21
N LYS A 136 16.35 4.09 -1.55
CA LYS A 136 17.72 3.59 -1.61
C LYS A 136 18.14 3.17 -3.03
N ALA A 137 17.19 2.67 -3.83
CA ALA A 137 17.45 2.27 -5.21
C ALA A 137 17.88 3.43 -6.12
N THR A 138 17.63 4.68 -5.72
CA THR A 138 18.11 5.88 -6.44
C THR A 138 19.45 6.41 -5.91
N GLY A 139 20.02 5.80 -4.87
CA GLY A 139 21.18 6.33 -4.16
C GLY A 139 20.85 7.39 -3.11
N ALA A 140 19.57 7.76 -2.94
CA ALA A 140 19.13 8.70 -1.92
C ALA A 140 19.03 8.05 -0.54
N SER A 141 19.03 8.89 0.50
CA SER A 141 18.88 8.47 1.89
C SER A 141 17.42 8.54 2.34
N ILE A 142 17.01 7.61 3.21
CA ILE A 142 15.70 7.62 3.84
C ILE A 142 15.81 8.13 5.28
N VAL A 143 15.00 9.12 5.63
CA VAL A 143 14.86 9.66 6.98
C VAL A 143 13.54 9.14 7.56
N MET A 144 13.64 8.29 8.57
CA MET A 144 12.47 7.71 9.26
C MET A 144 12.17 8.52 10.52
N VAL A 145 10.93 8.98 10.62
CA VAL A 145 10.44 9.82 11.71
C VAL A 145 9.55 8.99 12.64
N GLU A 146 9.77 9.09 13.94
CA GLU A 146 8.95 8.39 14.93
C GLU A 146 7.47 8.82 14.84
N GLU A 147 6.59 7.94 15.26
CA GLU A 147 5.14 8.14 15.25
C GLU A 147 4.60 8.32 16.66
N THR A 148 3.58 9.15 16.80
CA THR A 148 2.82 9.28 18.05
C THR A 148 1.65 8.30 18.00
N GLU A 149 1.63 7.32 18.92
CA GLU A 149 0.57 6.31 19.00
C GLU A 149 0.29 5.59 17.65
N TYR A 150 1.35 5.24 16.92
CA TYR A 150 1.30 4.61 15.59
C TYR A 150 0.65 5.47 14.50
N THR A 151 0.55 6.77 14.72
CA THR A 151 0.05 7.75 13.74
C THR A 151 1.17 8.70 13.38
N ALA A 152 1.30 9.02 12.10
CA ALA A 152 2.28 9.99 11.62
C ALA A 152 2.13 11.33 12.37
N ASP A 153 3.25 11.91 12.78
CA ASP A 153 3.30 13.18 13.52
C ASP A 153 3.81 14.27 12.59
N VAL A 154 2.96 15.24 12.30
CA VAL A 154 3.26 16.32 11.34
C VAL A 154 4.40 17.21 11.83
N ASP A 155 4.48 17.49 13.12
CA ASP A 155 5.54 18.34 13.68
C ASP A 155 6.90 17.64 13.58
N LEU A 156 6.94 16.33 13.87
CA LEU A 156 8.13 15.52 13.71
C LEU A 156 8.54 15.37 12.23
N LEU A 157 7.57 15.19 11.32
CA LEU A 157 7.83 15.14 9.88
C LEU A 157 8.44 16.44 9.38
N LEU A 158 7.88 17.59 9.77
CA LEU A 158 8.40 18.91 9.40
C LEU A 158 9.77 19.18 10.01
N ALA A 159 10.00 18.79 11.27
CA ALA A 159 11.30 18.93 11.94
C ALA A 159 12.41 18.09 11.29
N ALA A 160 12.06 17.01 10.61
CA ALA A 160 13.02 16.16 9.89
C ALA A 160 13.41 16.65 8.51
N VAL A 161 12.76 17.72 8.00
CA VAL A 161 13.06 18.30 6.68
C VAL A 161 14.40 19.03 6.73
N THR A 162 15.29 18.71 5.79
CA THR A 162 16.60 19.37 5.59
C THR A 162 16.68 19.99 4.21
N ASP A 163 17.78 20.67 3.89
CA ASP A 163 18.04 21.21 2.54
C ASP A 163 18.15 20.13 1.46
N ARG A 164 18.43 18.88 1.86
CA ARG A 164 18.53 17.71 0.97
C ARG A 164 17.20 17.00 0.75
N THR A 165 16.18 17.30 1.55
CA THR A 165 14.86 16.69 1.42
C THR A 165 14.20 17.06 0.09
N LYS A 166 13.83 16.04 -0.71
CA LYS A 166 13.16 16.19 -2.01
C LYS A 166 11.77 15.56 -2.04
N VAL A 167 11.54 14.53 -1.23
CA VAL A 167 10.27 13.78 -1.22
C VAL A 167 9.82 13.52 0.21
N ILE A 168 8.52 13.69 0.45
CA ILE A 168 7.84 13.16 1.63
C ILE A 168 6.92 12.02 1.17
N TRP A 169 7.14 10.82 1.70
CA TRP A 169 6.27 9.67 1.51
C TRP A 169 5.23 9.61 2.63
N LEU A 170 3.97 9.82 2.31
CA LEU A 170 2.86 9.77 3.27
C LEU A 170 1.81 8.75 2.83
N ALA A 171 1.77 7.57 3.47
CA ALA A 171 0.65 6.65 3.32
C ALA A 171 -0.53 7.10 4.20
N ASN A 172 -1.69 7.34 3.58
CA ASN A 172 -2.87 7.84 4.28
C ASN A 172 -4.18 7.23 3.74
N PRO A 173 -4.80 6.24 4.42
CA PRO A 173 -4.37 5.59 5.68
C PRO A 173 -3.06 4.80 5.58
N ASN A 174 -2.32 4.74 6.70
CA ASN A 174 -1.02 4.11 6.77
C ASN A 174 -1.07 2.57 6.79
N ASN A 175 -0.06 1.92 6.29
CA ASN A 175 0.15 0.48 6.37
C ASN A 175 1.54 0.22 7.00
N PRO A 176 1.64 -0.46 8.17
CA PRO A 176 0.69 -1.47 8.68
C PRO A 176 -0.27 -0.99 9.78
N THR A 177 -0.23 0.26 10.19
CA THR A 177 -0.93 0.74 11.39
C THR A 177 -2.44 0.92 11.19
N GLY A 178 -2.88 1.29 9.98
CA GLY A 178 -4.27 1.60 9.65
C GLY A 178 -4.69 3.01 10.08
N THR A 179 -3.85 3.73 10.79
CA THR A 179 -4.08 5.12 11.23
C THR A 179 -4.05 6.08 10.05
N TYR A 180 -4.57 7.28 10.25
CA TYR A 180 -4.60 8.31 9.21
C TYR A 180 -4.39 9.71 9.79
N LEU A 181 -4.00 10.64 8.94
CA LEU A 181 -4.05 12.07 9.18
C LEU A 181 -5.34 12.65 8.60
N SER A 182 -5.98 13.55 9.33
CA SER A 182 -7.12 14.34 8.82
C SER A 182 -6.69 15.23 7.65
N ASP A 183 -7.65 15.73 6.86
CA ASP A 183 -7.37 16.70 5.80
C ASP A 183 -6.63 17.93 6.35
N ALA A 184 -7.04 18.43 7.51
CA ALA A 184 -6.39 19.58 8.16
C ALA A 184 -4.91 19.31 8.46
N GLU A 185 -4.56 18.11 8.96
CA GLU A 185 -3.17 17.73 9.26
C GLU A 185 -2.35 17.52 7.98
N VAL A 186 -2.92 16.93 6.93
CA VAL A 186 -2.23 16.81 5.63
C VAL A 186 -1.98 18.18 5.02
N ARG A 187 -2.94 19.11 5.10
CA ARG A 187 -2.76 20.49 4.65
C ARG A 187 -1.73 21.23 5.50
N ARG A 188 -1.71 21.01 6.82
CA ARG A 188 -0.70 21.56 7.72
C ARG A 188 0.70 21.07 7.37
N LEU A 189 0.85 19.77 7.11
CA LEU A 189 2.10 19.20 6.62
C LEU A 189 2.56 19.92 5.33
N HIS A 190 1.69 19.98 4.32
CA HIS A 190 2.03 20.62 3.05
C HIS A 190 2.42 22.10 3.22
N ALA A 191 1.67 22.86 4.02
CA ALA A 191 1.92 24.27 4.27
C ALA A 191 3.29 24.56 4.93
N GLY A 192 3.84 23.59 5.66
CA GLY A 192 5.18 23.66 6.27
C GLY A 192 6.31 23.22 5.34
N LEU A 193 6.02 22.68 4.16
CA LEU A 193 7.05 22.22 3.21
C LEU A 193 7.52 23.34 2.28
N ARG A 194 8.79 23.27 1.90
CA ARG A 194 9.32 24.12 0.81
C ARG A 194 8.67 23.70 -0.52
N PRO A 195 8.50 24.65 -1.48
CA PRO A 195 7.87 24.35 -2.78
C PRO A 195 8.62 23.34 -3.66
N ASP A 196 9.91 23.12 -3.40
CA ASP A 196 10.77 22.16 -4.11
C ASP A 196 10.70 20.73 -3.56
N ILE A 197 9.91 20.49 -2.51
CA ILE A 197 9.68 19.17 -1.93
C ILE A 197 8.37 18.59 -2.47
N LEU A 198 8.43 17.42 -3.04
CA LEU A 198 7.25 16.67 -3.50
C LEU A 198 6.61 15.93 -2.33
N LEU A 199 5.35 16.23 -2.03
CA LEU A 199 4.52 15.45 -1.12
C LEU A 199 3.78 14.36 -1.91
N VAL A 200 4.08 13.10 -1.63
CA VAL A 200 3.40 11.94 -2.21
C VAL A 200 2.41 11.38 -1.21
N ILE A 201 1.12 11.56 -1.48
CA ILE A 201 0.02 11.02 -0.69
C ILE A 201 -0.37 9.66 -1.28
N ASP A 202 0.07 8.57 -0.63
CA ASP A 202 -0.31 7.21 -1.01
C ASP A 202 -1.64 6.84 -0.35
N SER A 203 -2.71 6.98 -1.12
CA SER A 203 -4.09 6.75 -0.70
C SER A 203 -4.60 5.36 -1.10
N ALA A 204 -3.75 4.34 -0.93
CA ALA A 204 -4.05 2.96 -1.36
C ALA A 204 -5.28 2.33 -0.67
N TYR A 205 -5.75 2.90 0.44
CA TYR A 205 -6.89 2.41 1.22
C TYR A 205 -8.07 3.40 1.25
N ALA A 206 -8.05 4.42 0.41
CA ALA A 206 -9.04 5.52 0.42
C ALA A 206 -10.50 5.06 0.29
N GLU A 207 -10.75 3.97 -0.46
CA GLU A 207 -12.10 3.43 -0.66
C GLU A 207 -12.75 2.89 0.63
N TYR A 208 -11.94 2.60 1.65
CA TYR A 208 -12.38 2.00 2.91
C TYR A 208 -12.60 3.00 4.04
N VAL A 209 -12.17 4.24 3.84
CA VAL A 209 -12.25 5.28 4.86
C VAL A 209 -13.70 5.70 5.10
N THR A 210 -14.08 5.79 6.37
CA THR A 210 -15.39 6.27 6.82
C THR A 210 -15.30 7.50 7.71
N ALA A 211 -14.09 7.94 8.04
CA ALA A 211 -13.86 9.15 8.83
C ALA A 211 -14.25 10.40 8.03
N ALA A 212 -15.03 11.28 8.64
CA ALA A 212 -15.60 12.46 7.98
C ALA A 212 -14.57 13.58 7.74
N ASP A 213 -13.46 13.58 8.48
CA ASP A 213 -12.38 14.55 8.41
C ASP A 213 -11.21 14.09 7.51
N TYR A 214 -11.36 12.96 6.83
CA TYR A 214 -10.37 12.44 5.89
C TYR A 214 -10.56 13.04 4.50
N SER A 215 -9.44 13.32 3.83
CA SER A 215 -9.40 13.60 2.40
C SER A 215 -8.42 12.65 1.70
N VAL A 216 -8.75 12.26 0.49
CA VAL A 216 -7.86 11.48 -0.39
C VAL A 216 -6.68 12.32 -0.92
N GLY A 217 -6.69 13.63 -0.65
CA GLY A 217 -5.66 14.58 -1.10
C GLY A 217 -5.88 15.17 -2.49
N LEU A 218 -6.97 14.85 -3.16
CA LEU A 218 -7.22 15.31 -4.53
C LEU A 218 -7.37 16.84 -4.63
N ASP A 219 -8.07 17.47 -3.67
CA ASP A 219 -8.22 18.93 -3.65
C ASP A 219 -6.86 19.61 -3.50
N LEU A 220 -6.01 19.09 -2.59
CA LEU A 220 -4.67 19.60 -2.39
C LEU A 220 -3.79 19.46 -3.65
N VAL A 221 -3.93 18.35 -4.40
CA VAL A 221 -3.27 18.19 -5.71
C VAL A 221 -3.74 19.24 -6.71
N HIS A 222 -5.02 19.61 -6.70
CA HIS A 222 -5.55 20.63 -7.61
C HIS A 222 -5.07 22.05 -7.26
N GLU A 223 -4.92 22.33 -5.99
CA GLU A 223 -4.55 23.65 -5.45
C GLU A 223 -3.04 23.93 -5.51
N THR A 224 -2.20 22.90 -5.70
CA THR A 224 -0.74 23.02 -5.51
C THR A 224 0.06 22.51 -6.69
N GLN A 225 1.39 22.76 -6.67
CA GLN A 225 2.31 22.33 -7.73
C GLN A 225 3.30 21.25 -7.29
N ASN A 226 3.25 20.81 -6.03
CA ASN A 226 4.19 19.87 -5.46
C ASN A 226 3.52 18.76 -4.64
N VAL A 227 2.27 18.44 -4.97
CA VAL A 227 1.55 17.31 -4.36
C VAL A 227 1.10 16.34 -5.44
N VAL A 228 1.28 15.04 -5.20
CA VAL A 228 0.72 13.97 -6.01
C VAL A 228 -0.07 13.02 -5.10
N MET A 229 -1.18 12.49 -5.61
CA MET A 229 -1.96 11.45 -4.97
C MET A 229 -1.81 10.15 -5.76
N VAL A 230 -1.51 9.03 -5.06
CA VAL A 230 -1.34 7.70 -5.67
C VAL A 230 -2.39 6.75 -5.13
N ARG A 231 -3.01 5.94 -5.99
CA ARG A 231 -4.03 4.94 -5.63
C ARG A 231 -3.79 3.61 -6.34
N THR A 232 -4.42 2.55 -5.83
CA THR A 232 -4.30 1.20 -6.38
C THR A 232 -5.66 0.49 -6.46
N PHE A 233 -5.84 -0.34 -7.49
CA PHE A 233 -6.97 -1.26 -7.57
C PHE A 233 -6.72 -2.58 -6.83
N SER A 234 -5.52 -2.79 -6.30
CA SER A 234 -5.17 -4.03 -5.59
C SER A 234 -6.07 -4.31 -4.40
N LYS A 235 -6.59 -3.26 -3.73
CA LYS A 235 -7.45 -3.40 -2.56
C LYS A 235 -8.94 -3.51 -2.93
N MET A 236 -9.30 -3.23 -4.17
CA MET A 236 -10.66 -3.32 -4.72
C MET A 236 -10.95 -4.65 -5.43
N GLY A 237 -10.18 -5.72 -5.13
CA GLY A 237 -10.35 -7.04 -5.74
C GLY A 237 -9.60 -7.27 -7.05
N LEU A 238 -8.77 -6.33 -7.50
CA LEU A 238 -7.99 -6.45 -8.74
C LEU A 238 -6.47 -6.56 -8.48
N ALA A 239 -6.07 -7.15 -7.36
CA ALA A 239 -4.65 -7.28 -6.99
C ALA A 239 -3.80 -7.96 -8.08
N ALA A 240 -4.32 -9.02 -8.71
CA ALA A 240 -3.63 -9.76 -9.76
C ALA A 240 -3.57 -9.01 -11.09
N ALA A 241 -4.47 -8.06 -11.35
CA ALA A 241 -4.48 -7.25 -12.58
C ALA A 241 -3.33 -6.22 -12.63
N ARG A 242 -2.72 -5.92 -11.49
CA ARG A 242 -1.61 -4.98 -11.35
C ARG A 242 -1.94 -3.61 -11.92
N ILE A 243 -2.90 -2.90 -11.32
CA ILE A 243 -3.31 -1.55 -11.74
C ILE A 243 -3.16 -0.58 -10.58
N GLY A 244 -2.55 0.57 -10.87
CA GLY A 244 -2.52 1.76 -10.04
C GLY A 244 -2.67 3.01 -10.88
N TRP A 245 -2.90 4.14 -10.23
CA TRP A 245 -2.97 5.44 -10.88
C TRP A 245 -2.55 6.54 -9.93
N MET A 246 -2.10 7.63 -10.51
CA MET A 246 -1.76 8.85 -9.78
C MET A 246 -2.40 10.06 -10.45
N VAL A 247 -2.59 11.10 -9.65
CA VAL A 247 -2.93 12.46 -10.11
C VAL A 247 -1.85 13.41 -9.62
N GLY A 248 -1.39 14.28 -10.51
CA GLY A 248 -0.37 15.26 -10.17
C GLY A 248 -0.48 16.55 -10.97
N PRO A 249 0.34 17.55 -10.66
CA PRO A 249 0.54 18.73 -11.51
C PRO A 249 1.06 18.34 -12.90
N ALA A 250 0.75 19.14 -13.91
CA ALA A 250 1.08 18.83 -15.31
C ALA A 250 2.58 18.55 -15.54
N HIS A 251 3.47 19.28 -14.88
CA HIS A 251 4.92 19.08 -15.00
C HIS A 251 5.39 17.74 -14.37
N VAL A 252 4.73 17.28 -13.28
CA VAL A 252 5.01 15.96 -12.70
C VAL A 252 4.52 14.86 -13.64
N VAL A 253 3.31 15.00 -14.17
CA VAL A 253 2.73 14.06 -15.14
C VAL A 253 3.60 13.95 -16.39
N ASP A 254 4.08 15.08 -16.94
CA ASP A 254 5.00 15.09 -18.08
C ASP A 254 6.31 14.35 -17.75
N ALA A 255 6.91 14.62 -16.60
CA ALA A 255 8.16 13.98 -16.19
C ALA A 255 7.99 12.44 -16.07
N ILE A 256 6.92 11.97 -15.44
CA ILE A 256 6.63 10.55 -15.30
C ILE A 256 6.35 9.90 -16.67
N ASN A 257 5.62 10.56 -17.56
CA ASN A 257 5.34 10.06 -18.90
C ASN A 257 6.61 9.89 -19.77
N ARG A 258 7.70 10.60 -19.47
CA ARG A 258 8.98 10.48 -20.18
C ARG A 258 9.75 9.22 -19.84
N ILE A 259 9.56 8.67 -18.61
CA ILE A 259 10.37 7.55 -18.11
C ILE A 259 9.57 6.27 -17.89
N ARG A 260 8.22 6.34 -17.82
CA ARG A 260 7.42 5.12 -17.72
C ARG A 260 7.59 4.23 -18.93
N GLY A 261 7.45 2.91 -18.74
CA GLY A 261 7.42 1.96 -19.87
C GLY A 261 6.29 2.29 -20.85
N PRO A 262 6.51 2.15 -22.16
CA PRO A 262 5.51 2.44 -23.20
C PRO A 262 4.33 1.52 -23.10
N PHE A 263 3.55 1.04 -22.85
CA PHE A 263 2.49 0.03 -22.69
C PHE A 263 2.54 -0.64 -21.31
N ASN A 264 2.89 0.12 -20.28
CA ASN A 264 3.12 -0.39 -18.93
C ASN A 264 1.86 -0.99 -18.25
N VAL A 265 0.65 -0.66 -18.72
CA VAL A 265 -0.60 -1.24 -18.23
C VAL A 265 -1.23 -2.10 -19.33
N ASN A 266 -1.38 -3.39 -19.08
CA ASN A 266 -1.95 -4.34 -20.04
C ASN A 266 -3.42 -4.07 -20.35
N LEU A 267 -3.91 -4.47 -21.53
CA LEU A 267 -5.30 -4.23 -21.99
C LEU A 267 -6.36 -4.80 -21.04
N PRO A 268 -6.28 -6.08 -20.59
CA PRO A 268 -7.25 -6.62 -19.65
C PRO A 268 -7.34 -5.79 -18.36
N ALA A 269 -6.21 -5.30 -17.86
CA ALA A 269 -6.15 -4.44 -16.68
C ALA A 269 -6.82 -3.08 -16.91
N GLN A 270 -6.57 -2.43 -18.05
CA GLN A 270 -7.21 -1.14 -18.40
C GLN A 270 -8.74 -1.27 -18.43
N LEU A 271 -9.25 -2.32 -19.11
CA LEU A 271 -10.70 -2.55 -19.24
C LEU A 271 -11.34 -2.91 -17.90
N ALA A 272 -10.73 -3.82 -17.13
CA ALA A 272 -11.21 -4.19 -15.81
C ALA A 272 -11.18 -3.01 -14.82
N GLY A 273 -10.10 -2.22 -14.85
CA GLY A 273 -9.98 -1.02 -14.03
C GLY A 273 -11.05 0.02 -14.35
N ALA A 274 -11.30 0.28 -15.62
CA ALA A 274 -12.36 1.20 -16.06
C ALA A 274 -13.76 0.72 -15.63
N ALA A 275 -14.04 -0.58 -15.78
CA ALA A 275 -15.30 -1.17 -15.33
C ALA A 275 -15.45 -1.12 -13.79
N ALA A 276 -14.39 -1.42 -13.05
CA ALA A 276 -14.39 -1.34 -11.59
C ALA A 276 -14.60 0.10 -11.08
N THR A 277 -13.96 1.07 -11.72
CA THR A 277 -14.13 2.50 -11.39
C THR A 277 -15.58 2.94 -11.51
N ARG A 278 -16.30 2.50 -12.55
CA ARG A 278 -17.71 2.83 -12.76
C ARG A 278 -18.66 2.00 -11.91
N ASP A 279 -18.20 0.92 -11.27
CA ASP A 279 -19.02 0.07 -10.39
C ASP A 279 -19.04 0.59 -8.96
N VAL A 280 -19.57 1.82 -8.80
CA VAL A 280 -19.65 2.53 -7.51
C VAL A 280 -20.46 1.75 -6.47
N GLU A 281 -21.46 0.97 -6.90
CA GLU A 281 -22.26 0.11 -6.01
C GLU A 281 -21.43 -1.01 -5.40
N PHE A 282 -20.55 -1.63 -6.19
CA PHE A 282 -19.63 -2.65 -5.68
C PHE A 282 -18.63 -2.04 -4.69
N THR A 283 -18.07 -0.88 -5.01
CA THR A 283 -17.17 -0.15 -4.12
C THR A 283 -17.85 0.22 -2.80
N ALA A 284 -19.10 0.66 -2.84
CA ALA A 284 -19.89 0.93 -1.63
C ALA A 284 -20.08 -0.34 -0.79
N ARG A 285 -20.44 -1.47 -1.41
CA ARG A 285 -20.57 -2.76 -0.71
C ARG A 285 -19.25 -3.22 -0.06
N LEU A 286 -18.10 -3.02 -0.74
CA LEU A 286 -16.78 -3.30 -0.18
C LEU A 286 -16.51 -2.47 1.06
N ARG A 287 -16.76 -1.16 0.99
CA ARG A 287 -16.57 -0.24 2.11
C ARG A 287 -17.47 -0.63 3.29
N ASP A 288 -18.75 -0.87 3.05
CA ASP A 288 -19.73 -1.16 4.10
C ASP A 288 -19.44 -2.52 4.78
N HIS A 289 -19.05 -3.53 4.01
CA HIS A 289 -18.59 -4.82 4.55
C HIS A 289 -17.36 -4.62 5.43
N ASN A 290 -16.38 -3.88 4.93
CA ASN A 290 -15.14 -3.60 5.66
C ASN A 290 -15.39 -2.85 6.96
N ALA A 291 -16.16 -1.77 6.91
CA ALA A 291 -16.48 -0.94 8.07
C ALA A 291 -17.14 -1.79 9.17
N ARG A 292 -18.18 -2.55 8.80
CA ARG A 292 -18.89 -3.44 9.74
C ARG A 292 -17.94 -4.43 10.43
N TRP A 293 -17.10 -5.13 9.67
CA TRP A 293 -16.24 -6.17 10.23
C TRP A 293 -14.99 -5.62 10.92
N ARG A 294 -14.45 -4.50 10.45
CA ARG A 294 -13.36 -3.79 11.11
C ARG A 294 -13.80 -3.33 12.51
N ASP A 295 -14.94 -2.67 12.59
CA ASP A 295 -15.44 -2.10 13.84
C ASP A 295 -15.87 -3.20 14.82
N TRP A 296 -16.53 -4.26 14.31
CA TRP A 296 -16.88 -5.42 15.11
C TRP A 296 -15.62 -6.14 15.63
N LEU A 297 -14.66 -6.45 14.78
CA LEU A 297 -13.44 -7.18 15.18
C LEU A 297 -12.61 -6.34 16.17
N THR A 298 -12.53 -5.03 15.98
CA THR A 298 -11.88 -4.11 16.91
C THR A 298 -12.51 -4.21 18.31
N THR A 299 -13.83 -4.15 18.39
CA THR A 299 -14.57 -4.27 19.66
C THR A 299 -14.35 -5.62 20.33
N GLU A 300 -14.40 -6.72 19.55
CA GLU A 300 -14.24 -8.07 20.06
C GLU A 300 -12.83 -8.38 20.62
N LEU A 301 -11.80 -7.75 20.04
CA LEU A 301 -10.40 -8.00 20.40
C LEU A 301 -9.85 -7.00 21.43
N GLN A 302 -10.44 -5.82 21.57
CA GLN A 302 -9.98 -4.83 22.54
C GLN A 302 -10.16 -5.36 23.98
N SER A 303 -9.05 -5.55 24.69
CA SER A 303 -9.02 -6.13 26.03
C SER A 303 -7.73 -5.75 26.76
N ASN A 304 -7.57 -6.18 28.00
CA ASN A 304 -6.32 -5.98 28.75
C ASN A 304 -5.10 -6.74 28.17
N TYR A 305 -5.34 -7.75 27.32
CA TYR A 305 -4.30 -8.59 26.72
C TYR A 305 -3.98 -8.20 25.27
N MET A 306 -4.88 -7.48 24.63
CA MET A 306 -4.74 -7.07 23.22
C MET A 306 -5.17 -5.61 23.06
N ARG A 307 -4.32 -4.81 22.46
CA ARG A 307 -4.64 -3.45 22.04
C ARG A 307 -4.82 -3.42 20.53
N VAL A 308 -5.99 -3.02 20.07
CA VAL A 308 -6.26 -2.82 18.65
C VAL A 308 -6.03 -1.35 18.33
N ILE A 309 -5.18 -1.08 17.34
CA ILE A 309 -4.93 0.28 16.88
C ILE A 309 -6.10 0.72 15.98
N PRO A 310 -6.67 1.93 16.20
CA PRO A 310 -7.74 2.46 15.36
C PRO A 310 -7.34 2.47 13.88
N SER A 311 -8.19 1.91 13.02
CA SER A 311 -7.88 1.76 11.60
C SER A 311 -8.98 2.34 10.71
N GLN A 312 -8.56 2.98 9.61
CA GLN A 312 -9.42 3.38 8.50
C GLN A 312 -9.11 2.58 7.21
N ALA A 313 -8.26 1.55 7.30
CA ALA A 313 -7.92 0.66 6.19
C ALA A 313 -8.81 -0.60 6.15
N ASN A 314 -8.48 -1.55 5.26
CA ASN A 314 -9.13 -2.86 5.19
C ASN A 314 -8.39 -3.95 6.00
N PHE A 315 -7.80 -3.54 7.10
CA PHE A 315 -7.13 -4.38 8.08
C PHE A 315 -7.12 -3.69 9.44
N ILE A 316 -6.81 -4.43 10.48
CA ILE A 316 -6.49 -3.91 11.81
C ILE A 316 -5.08 -4.33 12.21
N MET A 317 -4.44 -3.54 13.07
CA MET A 317 -3.21 -3.91 13.76
C MET A 317 -3.54 -4.22 15.21
N VAL A 318 -3.15 -5.42 15.66
CA VAL A 318 -3.35 -5.90 17.02
C VAL A 318 -2.01 -6.03 17.69
N LEU A 319 -1.85 -5.39 18.84
CA LEU A 319 -0.68 -5.48 19.69
C LEU A 319 -0.98 -6.42 20.87
N PHE A 320 -0.06 -7.32 21.13
CA PHE A 320 -0.07 -8.25 22.26
C PHE A 320 0.84 -7.73 23.37
N ALA A 321 0.76 -8.35 24.54
CA ALA A 321 1.58 -7.98 25.69
C ALA A 321 3.10 -8.04 25.37
N ASP A 322 3.50 -9.06 24.63
CA ASP A 322 4.88 -9.28 24.20
C ASP A 322 4.99 -10.04 22.85
N ALA A 323 6.21 -10.19 22.38
CA ALA A 323 6.50 -10.88 21.12
C ALA A 323 6.16 -12.39 21.18
N ALA A 324 6.26 -13.02 22.34
CA ALA A 324 5.95 -14.44 22.50
C ALA A 324 4.45 -14.68 22.37
N SER A 325 3.63 -13.82 22.95
CA SER A 325 2.17 -13.83 22.82
C SER A 325 1.72 -13.62 21.38
N ALA A 326 2.35 -12.67 20.66
CA ALA A 326 2.08 -12.42 19.24
C ALA A 326 2.44 -13.64 18.38
N ALA A 327 3.60 -14.28 18.63
CA ALA A 327 4.03 -15.48 17.92
C ALA A 327 3.10 -16.65 18.17
N MET A 328 2.66 -16.86 19.42
CA MET A 328 1.68 -17.90 19.77
C MET A 328 0.34 -17.66 19.07
N ALA A 329 -0.15 -16.42 19.06
CA ALA A 329 -1.38 -16.06 18.35
C ALA A 329 -1.26 -16.30 16.84
N PHE A 330 -0.13 -15.90 16.23
CA PHE A 330 0.14 -16.13 14.82
C PHE A 330 0.12 -17.62 14.47
N GLU A 331 0.85 -18.46 15.22
CA GLU A 331 0.91 -19.89 14.95
C GLU A 331 -0.44 -20.58 15.17
N THR A 332 -1.18 -20.22 16.23
CA THR A 332 -2.52 -20.77 16.48
C THR A 332 -3.50 -20.42 15.36
N LEU A 333 -3.49 -19.19 14.86
CA LEU A 333 -4.31 -18.79 13.71
C LEU A 333 -3.89 -19.57 12.46
N ARG A 334 -2.59 -19.70 12.20
CA ARG A 334 -2.05 -20.44 11.06
C ARG A 334 -2.44 -21.91 11.06
N GLU A 335 -2.36 -22.58 12.20
CA GLU A 335 -2.77 -23.99 12.37
C GLU A 335 -4.26 -24.20 12.12
N ARG A 336 -5.07 -23.18 12.39
CA ARG A 336 -6.52 -23.16 12.10
C ARG A 336 -6.84 -22.67 10.68
N GLY A 337 -5.83 -22.50 9.83
CA GLY A 337 -5.98 -22.09 8.43
C GLY A 337 -6.27 -20.60 8.21
N LEU A 338 -6.03 -19.73 9.19
CA LEU A 338 -6.17 -18.27 9.09
C LEU A 338 -4.78 -17.63 9.02
N ILE A 339 -4.36 -17.21 7.83
CA ILE A 339 -2.99 -16.71 7.58
C ILE A 339 -2.95 -15.20 7.69
N VAL A 340 -2.56 -14.67 8.85
CA VAL A 340 -2.39 -13.24 9.12
C VAL A 340 -0.95 -12.77 8.84
N ARG A 341 -0.64 -11.49 9.05
CA ARG A 341 0.68 -10.90 8.81
C ARG A 341 1.42 -10.61 10.11
N GLU A 342 2.59 -11.23 10.29
CA GLU A 342 3.58 -10.77 11.27
C GLU A 342 4.20 -9.45 10.78
N ILE A 343 4.26 -8.46 11.64
CA ILE A 343 4.81 -7.13 11.30
C ILE A 343 6.16 -6.84 11.97
N GLY A 344 6.60 -7.71 12.87
CA GLY A 344 7.92 -7.63 13.49
C GLY A 344 9.06 -7.58 12.47
N PRO A 345 9.16 -8.54 11.54
CA PRO A 345 10.28 -8.60 10.61
C PRO A 345 10.40 -7.41 9.66
N SER A 346 9.27 -6.81 9.26
CA SER A 346 9.25 -5.72 8.26
C SER A 346 9.22 -4.33 8.87
N TYR A 347 8.69 -4.19 10.10
CA TYR A 347 8.41 -2.88 10.73
C TYR A 347 9.00 -2.74 12.14
N GLY A 348 9.60 -3.80 12.70
CA GLY A 348 10.15 -3.77 14.05
C GLY A 348 9.11 -3.84 15.18
N ILE A 349 7.85 -4.11 14.86
CA ILE A 349 6.76 -4.25 15.85
C ILE A 349 6.61 -5.74 16.20
N ALA A 350 7.53 -6.23 17.03
CA ALA A 350 7.65 -7.66 17.31
C ALA A 350 6.41 -8.27 18.01
N ASN A 351 5.67 -7.47 18.78
CA ASN A 351 4.44 -7.88 19.46
C ASN A 351 3.17 -7.59 18.66
N GLY A 352 3.28 -7.33 17.35
CA GLY A 352 2.17 -6.91 16.50
C GLY A 352 1.80 -7.93 15.42
N LEU A 353 0.50 -8.07 15.17
CA LEU A 353 -0.06 -8.76 14.01
C LEU A 353 -0.95 -7.80 13.21
N ARG A 354 -0.85 -7.83 11.88
CA ARG A 354 -1.80 -7.17 10.99
C ARG A 354 -2.78 -8.19 10.43
N ILE A 355 -4.07 -7.95 10.59
CA ILE A 355 -5.15 -8.85 10.21
C ILE A 355 -6.02 -8.15 9.16
N SER A 356 -6.00 -8.64 7.92
CA SER A 356 -6.89 -8.14 6.88
C SER A 356 -8.34 -8.47 7.21
N ILE A 357 -9.27 -7.55 6.89
CA ILE A 357 -10.70 -7.81 7.01
C ILE A 357 -11.10 -8.83 5.93
N GLY A 358 -11.59 -9.97 6.38
CA GLY A 358 -11.95 -11.11 5.55
C GLY A 358 -13.46 -11.32 5.44
N SER A 359 -13.86 -12.55 5.09
CA SER A 359 -15.27 -12.97 5.10
C SER A 359 -15.83 -13.03 6.52
N ASP A 360 -17.16 -13.06 6.64
CA ASP A 360 -17.89 -13.19 7.91
C ASP A 360 -17.34 -14.36 8.75
N ALA A 361 -17.20 -15.53 8.14
CA ALA A 361 -16.69 -16.74 8.81
C ALA A 361 -15.23 -16.56 9.28
N ALA A 362 -14.39 -15.90 8.47
CA ALA A 362 -12.99 -15.65 8.83
C ALA A 362 -12.88 -14.70 10.02
N MET A 363 -13.67 -13.63 10.06
CA MET A 363 -13.63 -12.66 11.16
C MET A 363 -14.12 -13.29 12.47
N ILE A 364 -15.21 -14.05 12.44
CA ILE A 364 -15.70 -14.79 13.60
C ILE A 364 -14.64 -15.81 14.08
N GLY A 365 -13.98 -16.51 13.16
CA GLY A 365 -12.91 -17.46 13.48
C GLY A 365 -11.72 -16.80 14.15
N VAL A 366 -11.23 -15.66 13.60
CA VAL A 366 -10.14 -14.88 14.20
C VAL A 366 -10.50 -14.44 15.62
N ALA A 367 -11.65 -13.83 15.81
CA ALA A 367 -12.10 -13.35 17.12
C ALA A 367 -12.21 -14.52 18.13
N GLY A 368 -12.81 -15.64 17.74
CA GLY A 368 -12.97 -16.80 18.61
C GLY A 368 -11.63 -17.38 19.08
N ILE A 369 -10.66 -17.51 18.18
CA ILE A 369 -9.33 -18.03 18.49
C ILE A 369 -8.57 -17.08 19.41
N LEU A 370 -8.49 -15.79 19.07
CA LEU A 370 -7.72 -14.82 19.86
C LEU A 370 -8.32 -14.58 21.25
N LYS A 371 -9.65 -14.57 21.37
CA LYS A 371 -10.33 -14.49 22.69
C LYS A 371 -10.11 -15.75 23.54
N ALA A 372 -9.96 -16.92 22.94
CA ALA A 372 -9.65 -18.14 23.68
C ALA A 372 -8.22 -18.08 24.26
N LEU A 373 -7.25 -17.56 23.48
CA LEU A 373 -5.86 -17.39 23.93
C LEU A 373 -5.77 -16.38 25.09
N SER A 374 -6.52 -15.28 25.04
CA SER A 374 -6.50 -14.26 26.11
C SER A 374 -7.05 -14.74 27.48
N LYS A 375 -7.70 -15.90 27.54
CA LYS A 375 -8.19 -16.50 28.80
C LYS A 375 -7.20 -17.46 29.43
N ILE A 376 -6.15 -17.83 28.70
CA ILE A 376 -5.13 -18.81 29.13
C ILE A 376 -3.85 -18.07 29.60
N SER A 377 -3.67 -16.84 29.14
CA SER A 377 -2.58 -15.94 29.54
C SER A 377 -2.95 -15.14 30.76
#